data_fa8473b89fe0c774fcef11642faf17f2
#
_entry.id   fa8473b89fe0c774fcef11642faf17f2
#
_cell.length_a   1.000
_cell.length_b   1.000
_cell.length_c   1.000
_cell.angle_alpha   90.00
_cell.angle_beta   90.00
_cell.angle_gamma   90.00
#
_symmetry.space_group_name_H-M   'P 1'
#
loop_
_entity.id
_entity.type
_entity.pdbx_description
1 polymer ?
#
loop_
_entity_poly.entity_id
_entity_poly.type
_entity_poly.pdbx_seq_one_letter_code
_entity_poly.pdbx_strand_id
1 'polypeptide(L)'
;MPTAETRDTGLTVRRTRWSRAALAGIFVVGTLGLIIWHANHPDALPTDDRVVSASTPVDEPVYVGVARGVEGRTLHLSGVKVHATSNTDVSVTPLLCRGGQVEATTDPAAFCTDLVNPEGEPFGVDDSIVLQLTSDQPAVAVIDPVRLGFRESFQWGTLPTGAGAVVRVLAR
;
A
#
# COMPACT_ATOMS: atom_id res chain seq x y z
N MET A 1 70.49 54.16 -23.58
CA MET A 1 69.13 54.13 -22.98
C MET A 1 68.50 52.83 -23.41
N PRO A 2 68.30 51.86 -22.52
CA PRO A 2 67.60 50.57 -22.85
C PRO A 2 66.11 50.78 -22.64
N THR A 3 65.36 50.49 -23.68
CA THR A 3 63.87 50.43 -23.67
C THR A 3 63.40 49.15 -22.93
N ALA A 4 62.60 49.40 -21.88
CA ALA A 4 61.98 48.32 -21.12
C ALA A 4 60.85 47.70 -21.93
N GLU A 5 60.94 46.39 -22.26
CA GLU A 5 59.93 45.61 -22.92
C GLU A 5 58.93 45.11 -21.87
N THR A 6 57.72 45.63 -21.91
CA THR A 6 56.62 45.25 -21.03
C THR A 6 56.05 43.91 -21.50
N ARG A 7 56.34 42.83 -20.79
CA ARG A 7 55.80 41.50 -21.02
C ARG A 7 54.37 41.42 -20.45
N ASP A 8 53.39 41.55 -21.35
CA ASP A 8 51.97 41.37 -21.01
C ASP A 8 51.67 39.86 -20.82
N THR A 9 51.65 39.40 -19.56
CA THR A 9 51.25 38.02 -19.20
C THR A 9 49.73 37.97 -19.15
N GLY A 10 49.08 37.84 -20.29
CA GLY A 10 47.67 37.61 -20.39
C GLY A 10 47.27 36.29 -19.75
N LEU A 11 46.64 36.34 -18.58
CA LEU A 11 46.01 35.19 -17.93
C LEU A 11 44.82 34.72 -18.76
N THR A 12 45.05 33.72 -19.63
CA THR A 12 43.99 33.05 -20.36
C THR A 12 43.28 32.07 -19.43
N VAL A 13 42.15 32.49 -18.88
CA VAL A 13 41.25 31.61 -18.14
C VAL A 13 40.66 30.59 -19.12
N ARG A 14 41.25 29.42 -19.18
CA ARG A 14 40.74 28.29 -19.94
C ARG A 14 39.43 27.81 -19.29
N ARG A 15 38.31 28.40 -19.72
CA ARG A 15 36.96 28.02 -19.29
C ARG A 15 36.71 26.58 -19.72
N THR A 16 36.95 25.66 -18.81
CA THR A 16 36.93 24.22 -19.06
C THR A 16 35.51 23.80 -19.41
N ARG A 17 35.30 23.37 -20.65
CA ARG A 17 34.00 22.76 -21.10
C ARG A 17 33.59 21.57 -20.21
N TRP A 18 34.52 21.00 -19.48
CA TRP A 18 34.34 19.94 -18.49
C TRP A 18 33.46 20.34 -17.31
N SER A 19 33.49 21.59 -16.84
CA SER A 19 32.66 22.06 -15.73
C SER A 19 31.16 22.04 -16.07
N ARG A 20 30.81 22.33 -17.32
CA ARG A 20 29.41 22.30 -17.78
C ARG A 20 28.91 20.86 -17.93
N ALA A 21 29.73 19.96 -18.45
CA ALA A 21 29.41 18.55 -18.56
C ALA A 21 29.27 17.87 -17.19
N ALA A 22 30.14 18.23 -16.23
CA ALA A 22 30.07 17.73 -14.85
C ALA A 22 28.80 18.23 -14.14
N LEU A 23 28.43 19.49 -14.28
CA LEU A 23 27.20 20.05 -13.71
C LEU A 23 25.95 19.40 -14.32
N ALA A 24 25.92 19.19 -15.63
CA ALA A 24 24.82 18.48 -16.30
C ALA A 24 24.70 17.03 -15.80
N GLY A 25 25.83 16.34 -15.63
CA GLY A 25 25.86 14.98 -15.09
C GLY A 25 25.31 14.90 -13.67
N ILE A 26 25.72 15.83 -12.78
CA ILE A 26 25.21 15.90 -11.40
C ILE A 26 23.71 16.15 -11.39
N PHE A 27 23.23 17.06 -12.25
CA PHE A 27 21.80 17.37 -12.35
C PHE A 27 20.98 16.14 -12.79
N VAL A 28 21.43 15.42 -13.81
CA VAL A 28 20.76 14.20 -14.31
C VAL A 28 20.72 13.13 -13.22
N VAL A 29 21.84 12.86 -12.55
CA VAL A 29 21.90 11.86 -11.45
C VAL A 29 21.02 12.28 -10.28
N GLY A 30 21.02 13.55 -9.91
CA GLY A 30 20.17 14.09 -8.85
C GLY A 30 18.67 13.94 -9.19
N THR A 31 18.28 14.27 -10.41
CA THR A 31 16.88 14.14 -10.87
C THR A 31 16.44 12.69 -10.90
N LEU A 32 17.27 11.78 -11.43
CA LEU A 32 16.98 10.34 -11.42
C LEU A 32 16.86 9.80 -9.99
N GLY A 33 17.75 10.23 -9.09
CA GLY A 33 17.68 9.86 -7.67
C GLY A 33 16.38 10.31 -7.01
N LEU A 34 15.91 11.53 -7.28
CA LEU A 34 14.64 12.04 -6.77
C LEU A 34 13.43 11.27 -7.33
N ILE A 35 13.44 10.93 -8.62
CA ILE A 35 12.36 10.16 -9.25
C ILE A 35 12.28 8.76 -8.62
N ILE A 36 13.42 8.07 -8.47
CA ILE A 36 13.47 6.74 -7.86
C ILE A 36 13.04 6.81 -6.39
N TRP A 37 13.50 7.83 -5.66
CA TRP A 37 13.10 8.02 -4.26
C TRP A 37 11.59 8.22 -4.15
N HIS A 38 11.02 9.12 -4.95
CA HIS A 38 9.58 9.39 -4.96
C HIS A 38 8.76 8.15 -5.35
N ALA A 39 9.21 7.38 -6.36
CA ALA A 39 8.54 6.16 -6.79
C ALA A 39 8.49 5.07 -5.70
N ASN A 40 9.45 5.05 -4.78
CA ASN A 40 9.53 4.06 -3.70
C ASN A 40 8.95 4.57 -2.36
N HIS A 41 8.40 5.80 -2.32
CA HIS A 41 7.81 6.37 -1.11
C HIS A 41 6.36 6.80 -1.41
N PRO A 42 5.43 5.83 -1.55
CA PRO A 42 4.03 6.15 -1.74
C PRO A 42 3.44 6.79 -0.47
N ASP A 43 2.42 7.61 -0.66
CA ASP A 43 1.70 8.24 0.43
C ASP A 43 1.04 7.19 1.33
N ALA A 44 1.07 7.44 2.64
CA ALA A 44 0.49 6.55 3.63
C ALA A 44 -0.99 6.28 3.34
N LEU A 45 -1.42 5.06 3.63
CA LEU A 45 -2.83 4.69 3.60
C LEU A 45 -3.46 4.94 4.98
N PRO A 46 -4.76 5.23 5.04
CA PRO A 46 -5.43 5.44 6.32
C PRO A 46 -5.45 4.16 7.14
N THR A 47 -5.06 4.27 8.39
CA THR A 47 -5.18 3.23 9.41
C THR A 47 -6.17 3.69 10.48
N ASP A 48 -6.91 2.75 11.06
CA ASP A 48 -7.90 3.02 12.10
C ASP A 48 -7.53 2.18 13.34
N ASP A 49 -7.47 2.80 14.49
CA ASP A 49 -7.21 2.13 15.77
C ASP A 49 -8.43 1.34 16.29
N ARG A 50 -9.56 1.43 15.60
CA ARG A 50 -10.75 0.60 15.92
C ARG A 50 -10.45 -0.87 15.65
N VAL A 51 -11.10 -1.72 16.44
CA VAL A 51 -11.09 -3.16 16.26
C VAL A 51 -12.50 -3.60 15.88
N VAL A 52 -12.65 -4.18 14.69
CA VAL A 52 -13.91 -4.76 14.27
C VAL A 52 -14.10 -6.09 14.98
N SER A 53 -15.24 -6.31 15.61
CA SER A 53 -15.55 -7.54 16.32
C SER A 53 -16.66 -8.31 15.62
N ALA A 54 -16.45 -9.60 15.40
CA ALA A 54 -17.44 -10.49 14.80
C ALA A 54 -17.50 -11.81 15.55
N SER A 55 -18.63 -12.52 15.43
CA SER A 55 -18.78 -13.88 15.91
C SER A 55 -19.60 -14.71 14.93
N THR A 56 -19.24 -15.99 14.78
CA THR A 56 -19.92 -16.95 13.92
C THR A 56 -19.90 -18.33 14.57
N PRO A 57 -20.86 -19.21 14.29
CA PRO A 57 -20.74 -20.62 14.64
C PRO A 57 -19.62 -21.32 13.85
N VAL A 58 -19.15 -22.47 14.34
CA VAL A 58 -18.26 -23.34 13.57
C VAL A 58 -18.90 -23.74 12.23
N ASP A 59 -18.06 -23.89 11.21
CA ASP A 59 -18.44 -24.23 9.82
C ASP A 59 -19.26 -23.14 9.09
N GLU A 60 -19.45 -21.99 9.68
CA GLU A 60 -20.12 -20.86 9.02
C GLU A 60 -19.11 -19.74 8.72
N PRO A 61 -19.00 -19.29 7.45
CA PRO A 61 -18.10 -18.18 7.12
C PRO A 61 -18.63 -16.87 7.69
N VAL A 62 -17.72 -16.04 8.18
CA VAL A 62 -18.00 -14.65 8.50
C VAL A 62 -17.10 -13.75 7.68
N TYR A 63 -17.66 -12.64 7.22
CA TYR A 63 -16.99 -11.63 6.40
C TYR A 63 -16.82 -10.37 7.23
N VAL A 64 -15.58 -9.90 7.34
CA VAL A 64 -15.22 -8.74 8.16
C VAL A 64 -14.52 -7.72 7.28
N GLY A 65 -15.08 -6.54 7.19
CA GLY A 65 -14.50 -5.41 6.45
C GLY A 65 -13.38 -4.77 7.26
N VAL A 66 -12.19 -4.73 6.68
CA VAL A 66 -10.98 -4.25 7.37
C VAL A 66 -10.39 -2.99 6.77
N ALA A 67 -10.59 -2.73 5.47
CA ALA A 67 -10.08 -1.51 4.84
C ALA A 67 -11.06 -0.99 3.79
N ARG A 68 -11.02 0.32 3.56
CA ARG A 68 -11.86 1.02 2.58
C ARG A 68 -11.00 1.76 1.58
N GLY A 69 -11.53 1.94 0.38
CA GLY A 69 -10.89 2.77 -0.62
C GLY A 69 -10.78 4.23 -0.17
N VAL A 70 -9.80 4.91 -0.70
CA VAL A 70 -9.48 6.30 -0.34
C VAL A 70 -10.02 7.24 -1.40
N GLU A 71 -10.70 8.30 -0.98
CA GLU A 71 -11.24 9.30 -1.90
C GLU A 71 -10.12 9.92 -2.76
N GLY A 72 -10.40 10.06 -4.06
CA GLY A 72 -9.45 10.63 -5.02
C GLY A 72 -8.27 9.73 -5.38
N ARG A 73 -8.21 8.49 -4.85
CA ARG A 73 -7.14 7.52 -5.15
C ARG A 73 -7.71 6.26 -5.79
N THR A 74 -6.98 5.72 -6.74
CA THR A 74 -7.24 4.39 -7.31
C THR A 74 -5.95 3.59 -7.26
N LEU A 75 -5.95 2.55 -6.45
CA LEU A 75 -4.80 1.67 -6.25
C LEU A 75 -4.98 0.42 -7.13
N HIS A 76 -3.95 0.02 -7.86
CA HIS A 76 -3.94 -1.29 -8.52
C HIS A 76 -3.30 -2.30 -7.56
N LEU A 77 -4.10 -3.18 -7.00
CA LEU A 77 -3.64 -4.14 -5.99
C LEU A 77 -2.75 -5.22 -6.62
N SER A 78 -1.64 -5.50 -5.98
CA SER A 78 -0.79 -6.64 -6.29
C SER A 78 -0.95 -7.78 -5.27
N GLY A 79 -1.74 -7.55 -4.23
CA GLY A 79 -2.09 -8.54 -3.21
C GLY A 79 -2.39 -7.91 -1.86
N VAL A 80 -2.97 -8.72 -0.99
CA VAL A 80 -3.31 -8.36 0.39
C VAL A 80 -2.59 -9.30 1.33
N LYS A 81 -1.76 -8.76 2.22
CA LYS A 81 -1.09 -9.54 3.27
C LYS A 81 -1.90 -9.41 4.56
N VAL A 82 -2.29 -10.55 5.10
CA VAL A 82 -3.01 -10.66 6.38
C VAL A 82 -2.09 -11.30 7.40
N HIS A 83 -2.01 -10.71 8.57
CA HIS A 83 -1.40 -11.33 9.73
C HIS A 83 -2.48 -11.61 10.76
N ALA A 84 -2.70 -12.89 11.04
CA ALA A 84 -3.70 -13.36 11.99
C ALA A 84 -3.03 -14.26 13.04
N THR A 85 -3.41 -14.06 14.29
CA THR A 85 -3.03 -14.93 15.41
C THR A 85 -4.28 -15.58 15.95
N SER A 86 -4.28 -16.90 16.04
CA SER A 86 -5.42 -17.67 16.55
C SER A 86 -4.97 -18.77 17.50
N ASN A 87 -5.90 -19.25 18.33
CA ASN A 87 -5.65 -20.39 19.24
C ASN A 87 -5.85 -21.74 18.58
N THR A 88 -6.51 -21.81 17.42
CA THR A 88 -6.73 -23.00 16.60
C THR A 88 -6.61 -22.63 15.12
N ASP A 89 -6.72 -23.60 14.22
CA ASP A 89 -6.67 -23.36 12.78
C ASP A 89 -7.88 -22.56 12.31
N VAL A 90 -7.59 -21.40 11.70
CA VAL A 90 -8.58 -20.52 11.09
C VAL A 90 -8.12 -20.19 9.67
N SER A 91 -8.97 -20.46 8.71
CA SER A 91 -8.74 -20.03 7.34
C SER A 91 -9.15 -18.57 7.18
N VAL A 92 -8.26 -17.75 6.65
CA VAL A 92 -8.51 -16.32 6.39
C VAL A 92 -8.22 -16.04 4.92
N THR A 93 -9.23 -15.65 4.17
CA THR A 93 -9.13 -15.34 2.74
C THR A 93 -9.48 -13.86 2.51
N PRO A 94 -8.56 -13.05 1.99
CA PRO A 94 -8.85 -11.68 1.61
C PRO A 94 -9.67 -11.63 0.31
N LEU A 95 -10.70 -10.81 0.29
CA LEU A 95 -11.59 -10.57 -0.85
C LEU A 95 -11.74 -9.05 -1.04
N LEU A 96 -12.03 -8.67 -2.27
CA LEU A 96 -12.38 -7.31 -2.64
C LEU A 96 -13.90 -7.23 -2.84
N CYS A 97 -14.56 -6.46 -2.00
CA CYS A 97 -15.96 -6.09 -2.14
C CYS A 97 -16.07 -4.87 -3.05
N ARG A 98 -16.71 -5.06 -4.19
CA ARG A 98 -16.97 -4.01 -5.16
C ARG A 98 -18.24 -3.23 -4.82
N GLY A 99 -18.15 -1.92 -4.91
CA GLY A 99 -19.28 -1.02 -4.81
C GLY A 99 -20.00 -1.11 -3.47
N GLY A 100 -19.28 -1.44 -2.39
CA GLY A 100 -19.90 -1.57 -1.10
C GLY A 100 -18.94 -1.68 0.07
N GLN A 101 -19.52 -1.68 1.26
CA GLN A 101 -18.78 -1.74 2.53
C GLN A 101 -19.47 -2.70 3.47
N VAL A 102 -18.67 -3.55 4.06
CA VAL A 102 -19.10 -4.52 5.09
C VAL A 102 -18.40 -4.15 6.39
N GLU A 103 -19.10 -4.20 7.51
CA GLU A 103 -18.46 -4.19 8.81
C GLU A 103 -18.26 -5.62 9.32
N ALA A 104 -19.33 -6.36 9.51
CA ALA A 104 -19.31 -7.80 9.79
C ALA A 104 -20.63 -8.42 9.32
N THR A 105 -20.58 -9.51 8.55
CA THR A 105 -21.78 -10.19 8.04
C THR A 105 -21.48 -11.65 7.71
N THR A 106 -22.50 -12.46 7.68
CA THR A 106 -22.46 -13.82 7.09
C THR A 106 -22.95 -13.84 5.65
N ASP A 107 -23.63 -12.78 5.20
CA ASP A 107 -24.08 -12.61 3.81
C ASP A 107 -23.51 -11.31 3.19
N PRO A 108 -22.36 -11.38 2.53
CA PRO A 108 -21.74 -10.21 1.93
C PRO A 108 -22.45 -9.75 0.65
N ALA A 109 -23.25 -10.60 -0.01
CA ALA A 109 -23.96 -10.26 -1.24
C ALA A 109 -25.00 -9.16 -1.04
N ALA A 110 -25.47 -8.96 0.19
CA ALA A 110 -26.37 -7.86 0.55
C ALA A 110 -25.68 -6.48 0.52
N PHE A 111 -24.36 -6.44 0.57
CA PHE A 111 -23.58 -5.21 0.71
C PHE A 111 -22.61 -4.96 -0.43
N CYS A 112 -22.17 -6.00 -1.12
CA CYS A 112 -21.20 -5.93 -2.21
C CYS A 112 -21.90 -6.24 -3.53
N THR A 113 -21.62 -5.45 -4.55
CA THR A 113 -22.09 -5.77 -5.91
C THR A 113 -21.42 -7.04 -6.43
N ASP A 114 -20.16 -7.23 -6.05
CA ASP A 114 -19.38 -8.42 -6.39
C ASP A 114 -18.28 -8.65 -5.34
N LEU A 115 -17.84 -9.91 -5.21
CA LEU A 115 -16.74 -10.33 -4.36
C LEU A 115 -15.69 -11.04 -5.20
N VAL A 116 -14.53 -10.42 -5.36
CA VAL A 116 -13.47 -10.93 -6.21
C VAL A 116 -12.15 -11.09 -5.47
N ASN A 117 -11.22 -11.83 -6.07
CA ASN A 117 -9.84 -11.85 -5.60
C ASN A 117 -9.24 -10.44 -5.78
N PRO A 118 -8.64 -9.83 -4.75
CA PRO A 118 -8.07 -8.48 -4.84
C PRO A 118 -6.85 -8.37 -5.77
N GLU A 119 -6.17 -9.47 -6.08
CA GLU A 119 -4.94 -9.46 -6.88
C GLU A 119 -5.23 -9.07 -8.33
N GLY A 120 -4.53 -8.03 -8.81
CA GLY A 120 -4.69 -7.48 -10.16
C GLY A 120 -5.82 -6.48 -10.31
N GLU A 121 -6.65 -6.29 -9.28
CA GLU A 121 -7.85 -5.46 -9.36
C GLU A 121 -7.58 -3.99 -8.98
N PRO A 122 -8.29 -3.02 -9.59
CA PRO A 122 -8.31 -1.65 -9.11
C PRO A 122 -9.11 -1.57 -7.79
N PHE A 123 -8.69 -0.71 -6.89
CA PHE A 123 -9.30 -0.46 -5.58
C PHE A 123 -9.59 1.04 -5.46
N GLY A 124 -10.84 1.40 -5.50
CA GLY A 124 -11.33 2.78 -5.48
C GLY A 124 -12.16 3.10 -4.23
N VAL A 125 -12.71 4.32 -4.18
CA VAL A 125 -13.42 4.87 -3.01
C VAL A 125 -14.63 4.03 -2.57
N ASP A 126 -15.33 3.42 -3.52
CA ASP A 126 -16.55 2.63 -3.26
C ASP A 126 -16.26 1.17 -2.93
N ASP A 127 -14.98 0.77 -2.96
CA ASP A 127 -14.56 -0.59 -2.71
C ASP A 127 -14.08 -0.79 -1.27
N SER A 128 -14.12 -2.03 -0.78
CA SER A 128 -13.55 -2.39 0.52
C SER A 128 -12.86 -3.73 0.49
N ILE A 129 -11.83 -3.90 1.35
CA ILE A 129 -11.20 -5.20 1.60
C ILE A 129 -11.95 -5.88 2.72
N VAL A 130 -12.39 -7.09 2.44
CA VAL A 130 -13.16 -7.93 3.34
C VAL A 130 -12.39 -9.22 3.56
N LEU A 131 -12.30 -9.68 4.78
CA LEU A 131 -11.71 -10.96 5.14
C LEU A 131 -12.83 -11.99 5.36
N GLN A 132 -12.79 -13.07 4.62
CA GLN A 132 -13.60 -14.24 4.89
C GLN A 132 -12.86 -15.13 5.87
N LEU A 133 -13.50 -15.43 6.99
CA LEU A 133 -12.96 -16.33 8.02
C LEU A 133 -13.84 -17.55 8.17
N THR A 134 -13.20 -18.71 8.25
CA THR A 134 -13.86 -20.01 8.54
C THR A 134 -12.99 -20.82 9.48
N SER A 135 -13.64 -21.60 10.36
CA SER A 135 -12.98 -22.59 11.21
C SER A 135 -13.97 -23.75 11.48
N ASP A 136 -13.45 -24.96 11.52
CA ASP A 136 -14.17 -26.18 11.89
C ASP A 136 -14.18 -26.42 13.42
N GLN A 137 -13.50 -25.55 14.17
CA GLN A 137 -13.39 -25.62 15.63
C GLN A 137 -13.65 -24.26 16.27
N PRO A 138 -14.09 -24.22 17.53
CA PRO A 138 -14.17 -22.98 18.27
C PRO A 138 -12.83 -22.28 18.35
N ALA A 139 -12.79 -21.03 17.94
CA ALA A 139 -11.56 -20.25 17.79
C ALA A 139 -11.73 -18.79 18.20
N VAL A 140 -10.63 -18.18 18.58
CA VAL A 140 -10.50 -16.73 18.66
C VAL A 140 -9.34 -16.34 17.77
N ALA A 141 -9.63 -15.53 16.76
CA ALA A 141 -8.63 -14.97 15.85
C ALA A 141 -8.51 -13.47 16.07
N VAL A 142 -7.29 -13.00 16.21
CA VAL A 142 -6.93 -11.58 16.25
C VAL A 142 -6.19 -11.27 14.96
N ILE A 143 -6.64 -10.27 14.25
CA ILE A 143 -6.13 -9.89 12.93
C ILE A 143 -5.62 -8.46 13.01
N ASP A 144 -4.37 -8.28 12.66
CA ASP A 144 -3.75 -6.96 12.55
C ASP A 144 -4.28 -6.20 11.31
N PRO A 145 -4.15 -4.86 11.26
CA PRO A 145 -4.42 -4.09 10.05
C PRO A 145 -3.74 -4.71 8.84
N VAL A 146 -4.50 -4.89 7.77
CA VAL A 146 -3.98 -5.56 6.56
C VAL A 146 -2.92 -4.70 5.87
N ARG A 147 -2.05 -5.34 5.10
CA ARG A 147 -1.06 -4.64 4.29
C ARG A 147 -1.39 -4.82 2.83
N LEU A 148 -1.67 -3.72 2.15
CA LEU A 148 -1.92 -3.73 0.71
C LEU A 148 -0.61 -3.58 -0.05
N GLY A 149 -0.31 -4.54 -0.91
CA GLY A 149 0.63 -4.37 -2.00
C GLY A 149 -0.08 -3.69 -3.16
N PHE A 150 0.42 -2.57 -3.65
CA PHE A 150 -0.25 -1.81 -4.69
C PHE A 150 0.71 -1.02 -5.57
N ARG A 151 0.17 -0.58 -6.72
CA ARG A 151 0.73 0.43 -7.59
C ARG A 151 -0.28 1.56 -7.76
N GLU A 152 0.20 2.79 -7.64
CA GLU A 152 -0.56 4.01 -7.91
C GLU A 152 0.29 4.93 -8.81
N SER A 153 -0.16 5.16 -10.03
CA SER A 153 0.62 5.88 -11.04
C SER A 153 2.04 5.31 -11.20
N PHE A 154 3.08 6.03 -10.77
CA PHE A 154 4.48 5.63 -10.81
C PHE A 154 5.02 5.12 -9.46
N GLN A 155 4.17 5.07 -8.45
CA GLN A 155 4.54 4.62 -7.11
C GLN A 155 4.05 3.19 -6.89
N TRP A 156 4.83 2.41 -6.15
CA TRP A 156 4.46 1.08 -5.69
C TRP A 156 4.96 0.85 -4.28
N GLY A 157 4.25 0.06 -3.53
CA GLY A 157 4.62 -0.24 -2.16
C GLY A 157 3.73 -1.26 -1.49
N THR A 158 4.07 -1.58 -0.26
CA THR A 158 3.25 -2.40 0.62
C THR A 158 3.07 -1.65 1.94
N LEU A 159 1.88 -1.12 2.16
CA LEU A 159 1.57 -0.28 3.33
C LEU A 159 0.44 -0.87 4.17
N PRO A 160 0.48 -0.68 5.49
CA PRO A 160 -0.64 -1.02 6.36
C PRO A 160 -1.83 -0.11 6.07
N THR A 161 -3.04 -0.64 6.21
CA THR A 161 -4.27 0.12 6.05
C THR A 161 -5.41 -0.49 6.84
N GLY A 162 -6.42 0.33 7.13
CA GLY A 162 -7.67 -0.07 7.75
C GLY A 162 -7.56 -0.38 9.23
N ALA A 163 -8.46 -1.20 9.71
CA ALA A 163 -8.63 -1.58 11.11
C ALA A 163 -8.20 -3.02 11.36
N GLY A 164 -7.83 -3.32 12.60
CA GLY A 164 -7.71 -4.69 13.07
C GLY A 164 -9.07 -5.33 13.30
N ALA A 165 -9.11 -6.67 13.44
CA ALA A 165 -10.33 -7.39 13.74
C ALA A 165 -10.12 -8.48 14.81
N VAL A 166 -11.19 -8.77 15.56
CA VAL A 166 -11.27 -9.91 16.49
C VAL A 166 -12.49 -10.73 16.11
N VAL A 167 -12.27 -11.99 15.75
CA VAL A 167 -13.32 -12.90 15.37
C VAL A 167 -13.38 -14.06 16.35
N ARG A 168 -14.59 -14.39 16.80
CA ARG A 168 -14.88 -15.51 17.68
C ARG A 168 -15.71 -16.54 16.94
N VAL A 169 -15.18 -17.74 16.79
CA VAL A 169 -15.92 -18.88 16.28
C VAL A 169 -16.44 -19.65 17.48
N LEU A 170 -17.76 -19.80 17.58
CA LEU A 170 -18.44 -20.36 18.71
C LEU A 170 -18.82 -21.83 18.45
N ALA A 171 -18.73 -22.68 19.47
CA ALA A 171 -19.33 -24.01 19.40
C ALA A 171 -20.85 -23.91 19.15
N ARG A 172 -21.40 -24.86 18.39
CA ARG A 172 -22.85 -25.02 18.22
C ARG A 172 -23.50 -25.58 19.46
#